data_5f30a4c2b03ad77e4c14db3c3d0a4361
#
_entry.id   5f30a4c2b03ad77e4c14db3c3d0a4361
#
_cell.length_a   1.000
_cell.length_b   1.000
_cell.length_c   1.000
_cell.angle_alpha   90.00
_cell.angle_beta   90.00
_cell.angle_gamma   90.00
#
_symmetry.space_group_name_H-M   'P 1'
#
loop_
_entity.id
_entity.type
_entity.pdbx_description
1 polymer ?
#
loop_
_entity_poly.entity_id
_entity_poly.type
_entity_poly.pdbx_seq_one_letter_code
_entity_poly.pdbx_strand_id
1 'polypeptide(L)'
;MRMERFSKDGRLIIPLGQRKKGTKETDENKVRYVVTEAYCPNGCNIIDKEHEINGAPGLRMRFKRPGMEGEFVLSAIQGDLDKIILSGELKDGTKDELYCPYCGTMFKKLVNCSCKPDADMVVMGLTPQLDFNNAISFCNVTGCKNGTTVKSGDVIRHVQLWGGV
;
A
#
# COMPACT_ATOMS: atom_id res chain seq x y z
N MET A 1 -18.68 -37.07 -9.13
CA MET A 1 -18.90 -36.99 -7.68
C MET A 1 -19.17 -35.55 -7.27
N ARG A 2 -20.30 -35.32 -6.70
CA ARG A 2 -20.72 -33.97 -6.36
C ARG A 2 -20.08 -33.57 -5.04
N MET A 3 -19.23 -32.55 -5.06
CA MET A 3 -18.70 -31.99 -3.81
C MET A 3 -19.74 -31.08 -3.19
N GLU A 4 -20.11 -31.38 -1.97
CA GLU A 4 -20.95 -30.49 -1.19
C GLU A 4 -20.16 -29.23 -0.86
N ARG A 5 -20.66 -28.06 -1.28
CA ARG A 5 -20.03 -26.78 -1.03
C ARG A 5 -20.41 -26.16 0.30
N PHE A 6 -21.51 -26.65 0.88
CA PHE A 6 -22.02 -26.10 2.14
C PHE A 6 -22.32 -27.22 3.12
N SER A 7 -21.99 -26.99 4.37
CA SER A 7 -22.38 -27.87 5.46
C SER A 7 -23.89 -27.76 5.71
N LYS A 8 -24.44 -28.68 6.49
CA LYS A 8 -25.85 -28.64 6.89
C LYS A 8 -26.23 -27.37 7.61
N ASP A 9 -25.23 -26.65 8.19
CA ASP A 9 -25.41 -25.38 8.89
C ASP A 9 -25.31 -24.17 7.96
N GLY A 10 -25.19 -24.37 6.64
CA GLY A 10 -25.08 -23.31 5.66
C GLY A 10 -23.67 -22.69 5.55
N ARG A 11 -22.68 -23.28 6.17
CA ARG A 11 -21.31 -22.80 6.10
C ARG A 11 -20.60 -23.35 4.87
N LEU A 12 -19.78 -22.50 4.24
CA LEU A 12 -18.96 -22.92 3.13
C LEU A 12 -17.94 -23.96 3.56
N ILE A 13 -17.95 -25.10 2.87
CA ILE A 13 -16.94 -26.15 3.08
C ILE A 13 -15.83 -25.93 2.10
N ILE A 14 -14.63 -25.65 2.63
CA ILE A 14 -13.41 -25.59 1.83
C ILE A 14 -12.75 -26.98 1.90
N PRO A 15 -12.58 -27.66 0.75
CA PRO A 15 -11.96 -28.98 0.75
C PRO A 15 -10.57 -28.93 1.39
N LEU A 16 -10.32 -29.85 2.30
CA LEU A 16 -9.06 -29.92 3.03
C LEU A 16 -7.85 -30.11 2.12
N GLY A 17 -8.04 -30.73 0.97
CA GLY A 17 -6.97 -30.92 -0.01
C GLY A 17 -6.48 -29.64 -0.67
N GLN A 18 -7.24 -28.56 -0.53
CA GLN A 18 -6.83 -27.23 -1.03
C GLN A 18 -6.15 -26.39 0.04
N ARG A 19 -6.23 -26.82 1.28
CA ARG A 19 -5.48 -26.20 2.36
C ARG A 19 -4.13 -26.92 2.46
N LYS A 20 -3.14 -26.32 1.93
CA LYS A 20 -1.77 -26.76 2.18
C LYS A 20 -1.45 -26.44 3.63
N LYS A 21 -1.66 -27.42 4.49
CA LYS A 21 -1.31 -27.30 5.89
C LYS A 21 0.19 -27.06 6.03
N GLY A 22 0.52 -25.93 6.64
CA GLY A 22 1.86 -25.72 7.20
C GLY A 22 3.02 -25.87 6.23
N THR A 23 2.76 -25.99 4.96
CA THR A 23 3.80 -25.75 4.00
C THR A 23 4.11 -24.29 4.12
N LYS A 24 5.28 -24.00 4.62
CA LYS A 24 5.91 -22.73 4.37
C LYS A 24 5.90 -22.57 2.87
N GLU A 25 4.82 -22.01 2.35
CA GLU A 25 4.83 -21.60 0.96
C GLU A 25 5.99 -20.65 0.85
N THR A 26 6.97 -21.07 0.09
CA THR A 26 8.03 -20.19 -0.31
C THR A 26 7.38 -19.00 -0.96
N ASP A 27 7.87 -17.81 -0.66
CA ASP A 27 7.37 -16.56 -1.21
C ASP A 27 7.27 -16.57 -2.75
N GLU A 28 7.89 -17.54 -3.40
CA GLU A 28 7.86 -17.78 -4.84
C GLU A 28 6.46 -18.06 -5.39
N ASN A 29 5.54 -18.57 -4.59
CA ASN A 29 4.17 -18.90 -5.02
C ASN A 29 3.15 -17.82 -4.66
N LYS A 30 3.55 -16.77 -3.96
CA LYS A 30 2.67 -15.65 -3.65
C LYS A 30 2.65 -14.68 -4.81
N VAL A 31 1.44 -14.38 -5.30
CA VAL A 31 1.27 -13.29 -6.25
C VAL A 31 1.56 -11.99 -5.52
N ARG A 32 2.59 -11.29 -5.96
CA ARG A 32 2.97 -10.00 -5.42
C ARG A 32 2.55 -8.92 -6.40
N TYR A 33 1.78 -7.97 -5.93
CA TYR A 33 1.48 -6.78 -6.71
C TYR A 33 2.58 -5.75 -6.48
N VAL A 34 3.26 -5.39 -7.57
CA VAL A 34 4.30 -4.37 -7.54
C VAL A 34 3.80 -3.16 -8.32
N VAL A 35 3.84 -2.00 -7.69
CA VAL A 35 3.52 -0.75 -8.37
C VAL A 35 4.71 -0.36 -9.23
N THR A 36 4.52 -0.33 -10.54
CA THR A 36 5.57 -0.02 -11.50
C THR A 36 5.55 1.44 -11.95
N GLU A 37 4.45 2.12 -11.74
CA GLU A 37 4.27 3.53 -12.06
C GLU A 37 3.47 4.18 -10.94
N ALA A 38 3.93 5.33 -10.47
CA ALA A 38 3.20 6.13 -9.48
C ALA A 38 3.51 7.60 -9.75
N TYR A 39 2.49 8.43 -9.68
CA TYR A 39 2.57 9.83 -10.06
C TYR A 39 1.94 10.73 -8.99
N CYS A 40 2.57 11.88 -8.77
CA CYS A 40 1.98 12.92 -7.93
C CYS A 40 0.81 13.60 -8.65
N PRO A 41 0.04 14.46 -7.97
CA PRO A 41 -1.09 15.17 -8.61
C PRO A 41 -0.69 16.00 -9.83
N ASN A 42 0.57 16.41 -9.93
CA ASN A 42 1.10 17.17 -11.07
C ASN A 42 1.72 16.30 -12.16
N GLY A 43 1.68 14.98 -12.01
CA GLY A 43 2.19 14.05 -13.02
C GLY A 43 3.68 13.72 -12.92
N CYS A 44 4.35 14.05 -11.82
CA CYS A 44 5.73 13.60 -11.60
C CYS A 44 5.75 12.11 -11.27
N ASN A 45 6.59 11.36 -11.96
CA ASN A 45 6.82 9.94 -11.64
C ASN A 45 7.67 9.84 -10.37
N ILE A 46 7.13 9.24 -9.32
CA ILE A 46 7.80 9.11 -8.03
C ILE A 46 8.47 7.76 -7.81
N ILE A 47 8.49 6.90 -8.82
CA ILE A 47 9.21 5.63 -8.73
C ILE A 47 10.72 5.92 -8.65
N ASP A 48 11.35 5.37 -7.65
CA ASP A 48 12.80 5.49 -7.43
C ASP A 48 13.46 4.15 -7.75
N LYS A 49 14.15 4.12 -8.88
CA LYS A 49 14.86 2.92 -9.34
C LYS A 49 16.23 2.74 -8.69
N GLU A 50 16.74 3.78 -8.06
CA GLU A 50 18.03 3.73 -7.37
C GLU A 50 17.93 3.05 -6.01
N HIS A 51 16.76 3.06 -5.41
CA HIS A 51 16.51 2.49 -4.09
C HIS A 51 15.51 1.35 -4.20
N GLU A 52 16.00 0.15 -4.45
CA GLU A 52 15.17 -1.03 -4.47
C GLU A 52 14.89 -1.53 -3.07
N ILE A 53 13.65 -1.96 -2.84
CA ILE A 53 13.21 -2.56 -1.59
C ILE A 53 12.56 -3.90 -1.91
N ASN A 54 13.13 -4.96 -1.35
CA ASN A 54 12.65 -6.34 -1.54
C ASN A 54 12.53 -6.76 -3.01
N GLY A 55 13.46 -6.28 -3.83
CA GLY A 55 13.55 -6.65 -5.24
C GLY A 55 12.73 -5.81 -6.20
N ALA A 56 12.17 -4.70 -5.74
CA ALA A 56 11.38 -3.80 -6.58
C ALA A 56 11.77 -2.34 -6.33
N PRO A 57 11.67 -1.47 -7.36
CA PRO A 57 11.86 -0.04 -7.17
C PRO A 57 10.89 0.51 -6.13
N GLY A 58 11.30 1.52 -5.39
CA GLY A 58 10.47 2.11 -4.34
C GLY A 58 9.71 3.35 -4.79
N LEU A 59 8.88 3.86 -3.89
CA LEU A 59 8.12 5.09 -4.05
C LEU A 59 8.79 6.19 -3.23
N ARG A 60 9.36 7.18 -3.90
CA ARG A 60 10.04 8.28 -3.21
C ARG A 60 9.06 9.37 -2.84
N MET A 61 9.11 9.79 -1.59
CA MET A 61 8.22 10.81 -1.05
C MET A 61 8.95 11.72 -0.08
N ARG A 62 8.47 12.93 0.03
CA ARG A 62 8.89 13.86 1.07
C ARG A 62 7.82 13.90 2.14
N PHE A 63 8.24 13.94 3.39
CA PHE A 63 7.33 14.05 4.52
C PHE A 63 7.61 15.32 5.32
N LYS A 64 6.56 15.83 5.94
CA LYS A 64 6.61 17.01 6.79
C LYS A 64 5.70 16.89 7.99
N ARG A 65 6.21 17.31 9.15
CA ARG A 65 5.43 17.56 10.35
C ARG A 65 6.07 18.72 11.13
N PRO A 66 5.42 19.34 12.11
CA PRO A 66 6.03 20.41 12.89
C PRO A 66 7.40 20.00 13.44
N GLY A 67 8.45 20.73 13.08
CA GLY A 67 9.81 20.50 13.55
C GLY A 67 10.58 19.38 12.84
N MET A 68 10.01 18.74 11.84
CA MET A 68 10.67 17.65 11.12
C MET A 68 10.23 17.59 9.68
N GLU A 69 11.19 17.47 8.77
CA GLU A 69 10.95 17.16 7.37
C GLU A 69 12.05 16.27 6.83
N GLY A 70 11.76 15.52 5.80
CA GLY A 70 12.72 14.64 5.17
C GLY A 70 12.16 13.92 3.97
N GLU A 71 12.92 12.95 3.50
CA GLU A 71 12.54 12.10 2.37
C GLU A 71 12.71 10.64 2.72
N PHE A 72 11.85 9.81 2.16
CA PHE A 72 11.93 8.37 2.31
C PHE A 72 11.46 7.67 1.03
N VAL A 73 11.85 6.41 0.90
CA VAL A 73 11.40 5.53 -0.18
C VAL A 73 10.59 4.42 0.47
N LEU A 74 9.34 4.28 0.05
CA LEU A 74 8.45 3.22 0.51
C LEU A 74 8.47 2.06 -0.46
N SER A 75 8.32 0.84 0.03
CA SER A 75 8.20 -0.32 -0.85
C SER A 75 7.03 -0.16 -1.82
N ALA A 76 7.29 -0.47 -3.09
CA ALA A 76 6.26 -0.49 -4.12
C ALA A 76 5.48 -1.81 -4.14
N ILE A 77 5.83 -2.74 -3.27
CA ILE A 77 5.13 -4.02 -3.14
C ILE A 77 3.95 -3.82 -2.22
N GLN A 78 2.79 -4.16 -2.68
CA GLN A 78 1.56 -4.00 -1.90
C GLN A 78 1.59 -4.86 -0.65
N GLY A 79 1.23 -4.25 0.48
CA GLY A 79 1.25 -4.90 1.78
C GLY A 79 2.62 -4.88 2.46
N ASP A 80 3.66 -4.44 1.78
CA ASP A 80 5.00 -4.32 2.34
C ASP A 80 5.21 -2.89 2.89
N LEU A 81 5.57 -2.79 4.15
CA LEU A 81 5.81 -1.51 4.83
C LEU A 81 7.29 -1.15 4.93
N ASP A 82 8.16 -1.95 4.36
CA ASP A 82 9.58 -1.66 4.38
C ASP A 82 9.86 -0.34 3.66
N LYS A 83 10.81 0.41 4.20
CA LYS A 83 11.16 1.72 3.69
C LYS A 83 12.63 2.04 3.94
N ILE A 84 13.15 2.95 3.14
CA ILE A 84 14.49 3.51 3.29
C ILE A 84 14.33 5.00 3.62
N ILE A 85 14.84 5.42 4.76
CA ILE A 85 14.81 6.83 5.15
C ILE A 85 16.03 7.51 4.57
N LEU A 86 15.83 8.46 3.67
CA LEU A 86 16.90 9.20 3.02
C LEU A 86 17.35 10.40 3.86
N SER A 87 16.39 11.06 4.52
CA SER A 87 16.67 12.17 5.43
C SER A 87 15.53 12.31 6.42
N GLY A 88 15.80 12.91 7.58
CA GLY A 88 14.82 13.08 8.63
C GLY A 88 14.57 11.80 9.40
N GLU A 89 13.50 11.77 10.17
CA GLU A 89 13.14 10.65 11.02
C GLU A 89 11.65 10.37 10.97
N LEU A 90 11.28 9.13 10.74
CA LEU A 90 9.89 8.65 10.78
C LEU A 90 9.67 7.89 12.09
N LYS A 91 8.52 8.10 12.70
CA LYS A 91 8.12 7.38 13.93
C LYS A 91 6.81 6.64 13.69
N ASP A 92 6.78 5.37 14.08
CA ASP A 92 5.55 4.58 14.01
C ASP A 92 4.44 5.25 14.82
N GLY A 93 3.24 5.25 14.25
CA GLY A 93 2.07 5.87 14.86
C GLY A 93 2.00 7.39 14.69
N THR A 94 2.93 8.00 13.98
CA THR A 94 2.96 9.44 13.76
C THR A 94 2.45 9.77 12.37
N LYS A 95 1.54 10.74 12.29
CA LYS A 95 1.03 11.30 11.04
C LYS A 95 2.03 12.31 10.48
N ASP A 96 2.30 12.20 9.19
CA ASP A 96 3.09 13.15 8.43
C ASP A 96 2.33 13.60 7.18
N GLU A 97 2.53 14.84 6.77
CA GLU A 97 2.05 15.30 5.47
C GLU A 97 3.03 14.82 4.40
N LEU A 98 2.50 14.29 3.31
CA LEU A 98 3.28 13.69 2.24
C LEU A 98 3.24 14.56 0.99
N TYR A 99 4.42 14.76 0.40
CA TYR A 99 4.63 15.65 -0.75
C TYR A 99 5.46 14.97 -1.83
N CYS A 100 5.25 15.41 -3.06
CA CYS A 100 6.11 15.01 -4.17
C CYS A 100 7.53 15.56 -3.95
N PRO A 101 8.57 14.72 -4.03
CA PRO A 101 9.94 15.19 -3.84
C PRO A 101 10.46 16.07 -4.99
N TYR A 102 9.77 16.07 -6.14
CA TYR A 102 10.21 16.79 -7.33
C TYR A 102 9.52 18.14 -7.51
N CYS A 103 8.22 18.22 -7.33
CA CYS A 103 7.47 19.47 -7.51
C CYS A 103 6.97 20.09 -6.21
N GLY A 104 7.04 19.37 -5.10
CA GLY A 104 6.63 19.87 -3.79
C GLY A 104 5.12 19.89 -3.55
N THR A 105 4.33 19.36 -4.47
CA THR A 105 2.87 19.33 -4.31
C THR A 105 2.48 18.26 -3.29
N MET A 106 1.55 18.60 -2.38
CA MET A 106 1.02 17.65 -1.42
C MET A 106 0.16 16.60 -2.13
N PHE A 107 0.32 15.33 -1.76
CA PHE A 107 -0.56 14.27 -2.23
C PHE A 107 -1.98 14.52 -1.72
N LYS A 108 -2.95 14.22 -2.57
CA LYS A 108 -4.36 14.44 -2.24
C LYS A 108 -4.83 13.46 -1.17
N LYS A 109 -5.65 13.95 -0.27
CA LYS A 109 -6.32 13.14 0.73
C LYS A 109 -7.61 12.59 0.15
N LEU A 110 -7.84 11.30 0.34
CA LEU A 110 -9.02 10.63 -0.18
C LEU A 110 -10.11 10.52 0.89
N VAL A 111 -9.80 9.88 2.00
CA VAL A 111 -10.70 9.68 3.13
C VAL A 111 -9.89 9.61 4.42
N ASN A 112 -10.55 9.69 5.55
CA ASN A 112 -9.88 9.46 6.82
C ASN A 112 -9.55 7.98 7.00
N CYS A 113 -8.40 7.70 7.60
CA CYS A 113 -8.04 6.34 7.99
C CYS A 113 -8.61 6.04 9.39
N SER A 114 -9.04 4.82 9.58
CA SER A 114 -9.59 4.38 10.86
C SER A 114 -8.54 4.14 11.96
N CYS A 115 -7.26 4.17 11.61
CA CYS A 115 -6.20 3.90 12.58
C CYS A 115 -6.03 4.98 13.65
N LYS A 116 -6.34 6.23 13.29
CA LYS A 116 -6.29 7.38 14.20
C LYS A 116 -7.35 8.41 13.78
N PRO A 117 -7.84 9.23 14.72
CA PRO A 117 -8.86 10.25 14.41
C PRO A 117 -8.42 11.27 13.35
N ASP A 118 -7.14 11.61 13.30
CA ASP A 118 -6.59 12.61 12.38
C ASP A 118 -5.84 12.01 11.19
N ALA A 119 -5.81 10.69 11.08
CA ALA A 119 -5.13 10.00 9.99
C ALA A 119 -5.91 10.11 8.68
N ASP A 120 -5.18 10.25 7.59
CA ASP A 120 -5.75 10.36 6.26
C ASP A 120 -5.16 9.30 5.32
N MET A 121 -6.01 8.79 4.44
CA MET A 121 -5.56 8.02 3.28
C MET A 121 -5.20 9.00 2.19
N VAL A 122 -3.96 8.96 1.73
CA VAL A 122 -3.49 9.77 0.61
C VAL A 122 -3.50 8.95 -0.67
N VAL A 123 -3.66 9.60 -1.80
CA VAL A 123 -3.82 8.95 -3.09
C VAL A 123 -2.73 9.38 -4.07
N MET A 124 -2.25 8.42 -4.85
CA MET A 124 -1.33 8.64 -5.97
C MET A 124 -1.92 8.02 -7.23
N GLY A 125 -1.69 8.65 -8.36
CA GLY A 125 -2.09 8.09 -9.65
C GLY A 125 -1.18 6.95 -10.10
N LEU A 126 -1.74 5.98 -10.79
CA LEU A 126 -0.98 4.99 -11.57
C LEU A 126 -0.71 5.49 -12.98
N THR A 127 -1.28 6.63 -13.33
CA THR A 127 -1.08 7.36 -14.60
C THR A 127 -0.70 8.80 -14.30
N PRO A 128 -0.07 9.53 -15.25
CA PRO A 128 0.31 10.93 -15.02
C PRO A 128 -0.86 11.85 -14.67
N GLN A 129 -2.05 11.52 -15.13
CA GLN A 129 -3.28 12.20 -14.72
C GLN A 129 -3.93 11.39 -13.61
N LEU A 130 -4.31 12.06 -12.53
CA LEU A 130 -4.96 11.37 -11.42
C LEU A 130 -6.34 10.84 -11.85
N ASP A 131 -6.45 9.53 -11.84
CA ASP A 131 -7.68 8.80 -12.16
C ASP A 131 -7.94 7.82 -11.01
N PHE A 132 -9.06 7.98 -10.32
CA PHE A 132 -9.39 7.12 -9.18
C PHE A 132 -9.68 5.67 -9.57
N ASN A 133 -9.86 5.39 -10.86
CA ASN A 133 -9.95 4.01 -11.36
C ASN A 133 -8.57 3.37 -11.56
N ASN A 134 -7.51 4.16 -11.49
CA ASN A 134 -6.12 3.72 -11.58
C ASN A 134 -5.29 4.49 -10.57
N ALA A 135 -5.43 4.14 -9.30
CA ALA A 135 -4.77 4.85 -8.23
C ALA A 135 -4.44 3.92 -7.06
N ILE A 136 -3.44 4.32 -6.30
CA ILE A 136 -3.11 3.68 -5.03
C ILE A 136 -3.40 4.67 -3.90
N SER A 137 -3.81 4.14 -2.77
CA SER A 137 -3.96 4.93 -1.56
C SER A 137 -3.34 4.22 -0.38
N PHE A 138 -2.82 5.00 0.54
CA PHE A 138 -2.24 4.47 1.78
C PHE A 138 -2.34 5.53 2.88
N CYS A 139 -2.24 5.08 4.12
CA CYS A 139 -2.36 5.95 5.28
C CYS A 139 -1.08 6.80 5.46
N ASN A 140 -1.25 8.06 5.84
CA ASN A 140 -0.13 8.95 6.12
C ASN A 140 0.45 8.79 7.54
N VAL A 141 -0.02 7.81 8.29
CA VAL A 141 0.57 7.44 9.58
C VAL A 141 1.60 6.34 9.36
N THR A 142 2.82 6.56 9.82
CA THR A 142 3.90 5.58 9.69
C THR A 142 3.54 4.30 10.42
N GLY A 143 3.70 3.16 9.72
CA GLY A 143 3.41 1.83 10.28
C GLY A 143 1.97 1.36 10.09
N CYS A 144 1.07 2.22 9.63
CA CYS A 144 -0.30 1.79 9.32
C CYS A 144 -0.33 0.95 8.05
N LYS A 145 -0.96 -0.20 8.13
CA LYS A 145 -1.05 -1.16 7.02
C LYS A 145 -2.23 -0.91 6.08
N ASN A 146 -3.06 0.07 6.38
CA ASN A 146 -4.23 0.36 5.54
C ASN A 146 -3.80 0.92 4.19
N GLY A 147 -4.27 0.30 3.15
CA GLY A 147 -4.01 0.73 1.79
C GLY A 147 -4.96 0.06 0.82
N THR A 148 -5.11 0.66 -0.34
CA THR A 148 -5.98 0.14 -1.39
C THR A 148 -5.37 0.49 -2.74
N THR A 149 -5.46 -0.43 -3.67
CA THR A 149 -5.12 -0.18 -5.06
C THR A 149 -6.36 -0.40 -5.91
N VAL A 150 -6.63 0.55 -6.77
CA VAL A 150 -7.64 0.42 -7.81
C VAL A 150 -6.92 0.45 -9.14
N LYS A 151 -7.05 -0.62 -9.90
CA LYS A 151 -6.45 -0.72 -11.22
C LYS A 151 -7.52 -1.13 -12.22
N SER A 152 -7.71 -0.31 -13.26
CA SER A 152 -8.77 -0.52 -14.27
C SER A 152 -10.15 -0.68 -13.64
N GLY A 153 -10.41 0.00 -12.51
CA GLY A 153 -11.68 -0.09 -11.79
C GLY A 153 -11.80 -1.23 -10.80
N ASP A 154 -10.87 -2.17 -10.79
CA ASP A 154 -10.86 -3.28 -9.84
C ASP A 154 -10.13 -2.91 -8.55
N VAL A 155 -10.78 -3.11 -7.42
CA VAL A 155 -10.22 -2.79 -6.11
C VAL A 155 -9.39 -3.95 -5.58
N ILE A 156 -8.12 -3.70 -5.35
CA ILE A 156 -7.21 -4.64 -4.71
C ILE A 156 -6.93 -4.11 -3.31
N ARG A 157 -7.50 -4.76 -2.31
CA ARG A 157 -7.33 -4.33 -0.93
C ARG A 157 -6.08 -4.92 -0.31
N HIS A 158 -5.39 -4.08 0.43
CA HIS A 158 -4.28 -4.52 1.25
C HIS A 158 -4.75 -5.07 2.57
N VAL A 159 -4.00 -5.79 3.06
CA VAL A 159 -3.83 -6.77 4.10
C VAL A 159 -4.30 -6.42 5.50
N GLN A 160 -4.58 -5.18 5.83
CA GLN A 160 -5.03 -4.82 7.18
C GLN A 160 -6.28 -5.60 7.59
N LEU A 161 -7.19 -5.79 6.66
CA LEU A 161 -8.40 -6.56 6.89
C LEU A 161 -8.12 -8.04 7.12
N TRP A 162 -7.06 -8.55 6.57
CA TRP A 162 -6.67 -9.95 6.69
C TRP A 162 -6.00 -10.23 8.01
N GLY A 163 -5.21 -9.30 8.50
CA GLY A 163 -4.60 -9.39 9.81
C GLY A 163 -5.60 -9.22 10.94
N GLY A 164 -6.72 -8.57 10.69
CA GLY A 164 -7.78 -8.34 11.64
C GLY A 164 -8.89 -9.39 11.65
N VAL A 165 -8.79 -10.34 10.78
CA VAL A 165 -9.80 -11.39 10.65
C VAL A 165 -9.40 -12.63 11.38
#